data_842b12399db4a14b0fdf154ca537e394
#
_entry.id   842b12399db4a14b0fdf154ca537e394
#
_cell.length_a   1.000
_cell.length_b   1.000
_cell.length_c   1.000
_cell.angle_alpha   90.00
_cell.angle_beta   90.00
_cell.angle_gamma   90.00
#
_symmetry.space_group_name_H-M   'P 1'
#
loop_
_entity.id
_entity.type
_entity.pdbx_description
1 polymer ?
#
loop_
_entity_poly.entity_id
_entity_poly.type
_entity_poly.pdbx_seq_one_letter_code
_entity_poly.pdbx_strand_id
1 'polypeptide(L)'
;MCGITGIVALNGRPVDLAVLQRMNDSQSHRGPDGEGFAVSWPESNGFCSAFLRHTSQGRSAPPAKVALGHRRLAILDLSDRGLQPMSAGASGAWIVFNGEIYNHRELRDELESRGYFFETRTDTEVLLQSYLEWGTDCLQ
;
A
#
# COMPACT_ATOMS: atom_id res chain seq x y z
N MET A 1 9.73 -2.72 -13.24
CA MET A 1 9.03 -1.64 -12.49
C MET A 1 7.68 -2.17 -12.05
N CYS A 2 7.28 -1.88 -10.81
CA CYS A 2 5.99 -2.30 -10.27
C CYS A 2 4.79 -1.71 -11.04
N GLY A 3 3.59 -2.22 -10.77
CA GLY A 3 2.33 -1.67 -11.24
C GLY A 3 1.47 -1.23 -10.06
N ILE A 4 0.80 -0.09 -10.16
CA ILE A 4 -0.13 0.39 -9.15
C ILE A 4 -1.51 0.61 -9.77
N THR A 5 -2.55 0.29 -9.01
CA THR A 5 -3.95 0.50 -9.38
C THR A 5 -4.73 1.05 -8.18
N GLY A 6 -5.80 1.79 -8.45
CA GLY A 6 -6.67 2.29 -7.40
C GLY A 6 -8.05 2.67 -7.92
N ILE A 7 -9.06 2.50 -7.07
CA ILE A 7 -10.43 2.92 -7.33
C ILE A 7 -10.94 3.65 -6.09
N VAL A 8 -11.49 4.84 -6.30
CA VAL A 8 -12.21 5.62 -5.28
C VAL A 8 -13.66 5.80 -5.72
N ALA A 9 -14.60 5.33 -4.92
CA ALA A 9 -16.01 5.39 -5.22
C ALA A 9 -16.62 6.72 -4.72
N LEU A 10 -16.74 7.71 -5.60
CA LEU A 10 -17.31 9.03 -5.29
C LEU A 10 -18.85 9.07 -5.40
N ASN A 11 -19.46 8.09 -6.04
CA ASN A 11 -20.90 8.04 -6.34
C ASN A 11 -21.74 7.30 -5.30
N GLY A 12 -21.20 7.04 -4.12
CA GLY A 12 -21.87 6.33 -3.05
C GLY A 12 -21.97 4.80 -3.20
N ARG A 13 -21.68 4.25 -4.38
CA ARG A 13 -21.65 2.79 -4.62
C ARG A 13 -20.37 2.19 -4.06
N PRO A 14 -20.34 0.91 -3.70
CA PRO A 14 -19.10 0.23 -3.35
C PRO A 14 -18.20 0.05 -4.56
N VAL A 15 -16.89 -0.09 -4.30
CA VAL A 15 -15.90 -0.46 -5.31
C VAL A 15 -16.19 -1.88 -5.82
N ASP A 16 -16.15 -2.07 -7.13
CA ASP A 16 -16.17 -3.40 -7.75
C ASP A 16 -14.74 -4.00 -7.74
N LEU A 17 -14.53 -4.94 -6.83
CA LEU A 17 -13.23 -5.60 -6.68
C LEU A 17 -12.84 -6.46 -7.89
N ALA A 18 -13.81 -6.92 -8.70
CA ALA A 18 -13.51 -7.63 -9.93
C ALA A 18 -12.93 -6.68 -11.00
N VAL A 19 -13.34 -5.42 -11.00
CA VAL A 19 -12.71 -4.37 -11.84
C VAL A 19 -11.29 -4.14 -11.37
N LEU A 20 -11.06 -3.96 -10.07
CA LEU A 20 -9.72 -3.77 -9.51
C LEU A 20 -8.79 -4.94 -9.87
N GLN A 21 -9.26 -6.20 -9.76
CA GLN A 21 -8.49 -7.37 -10.15
C GLN A 21 -8.07 -7.30 -11.62
N ARG A 22 -9.01 -7.04 -12.54
CA ARG A 22 -8.70 -6.93 -13.97
C ARG A 22 -7.70 -5.81 -14.27
N MET A 23 -7.83 -4.65 -13.59
CA MET A 23 -6.86 -3.55 -13.70
C MET A 23 -5.47 -4.00 -13.25
N ASN A 24 -5.39 -4.71 -12.12
CA ASN A 24 -4.14 -5.22 -11.59
C ASN A 24 -3.52 -6.30 -12.49
N ASP A 25 -4.33 -7.20 -13.02
CA ASP A 25 -3.89 -8.27 -13.93
C ASP A 25 -3.34 -7.73 -15.25
N SER A 26 -3.88 -6.63 -15.77
CA SER A 26 -3.37 -5.98 -16.98
C SER A 26 -1.92 -5.49 -16.84
N GLN A 27 -1.45 -5.31 -15.59
CA GLN A 27 -0.10 -4.88 -15.25
C GLN A 27 0.82 -6.03 -14.76
N SER A 28 0.41 -7.30 -14.90
CA SER A 28 1.17 -8.46 -14.44
C SER A 28 2.59 -8.52 -15.01
N HIS A 29 2.77 -8.07 -16.26
CA HIS A 29 4.06 -7.97 -16.93
C HIS A 29 5.05 -6.98 -16.27
N ARG A 30 4.54 -6.00 -15.50
CA ARG A 30 5.36 -5.01 -14.79
C ARG A 30 5.88 -5.54 -13.45
N GLY A 31 5.08 -6.36 -12.77
CA GLY A 31 5.41 -6.91 -11.46
C GLY A 31 4.98 -8.37 -11.35
N PRO A 32 5.82 -9.31 -11.85
CA PRO A 32 5.48 -10.73 -11.88
C PRO A 32 5.65 -11.43 -10.53
N ASP A 33 6.38 -10.82 -9.57
CA ASP A 33 6.85 -11.49 -8.36
C ASP A 33 5.81 -11.52 -7.23
N GLY A 34 4.73 -10.74 -7.36
CA GLY A 34 3.66 -10.75 -6.37
C GLY A 34 2.56 -9.75 -6.67
N GLU A 35 1.46 -9.94 -5.96
CA GLU A 35 0.35 -8.99 -5.96
C GLU A 35 -0.21 -8.81 -4.55
N GLY A 36 -0.90 -7.70 -4.35
CA GLY A 36 -1.63 -7.43 -3.13
C GLY A 36 -2.68 -6.36 -3.35
N PHE A 37 -3.67 -6.35 -2.47
CA PHE A 37 -4.77 -5.40 -2.50
C PHE A 37 -5.03 -4.85 -1.10
N ALA A 38 -5.53 -3.64 -1.02
CA ALA A 38 -6.10 -3.08 0.19
C ALA A 38 -7.47 -2.52 -0.12
N VAL A 39 -8.38 -2.70 0.82
CA VAL A 39 -9.74 -2.15 0.75
C VAL A 39 -10.01 -1.33 1.99
N SER A 40 -10.72 -0.21 1.83
CA SER A 40 -11.10 0.66 2.94
C SER A 40 -12.58 1.01 2.84
N TRP A 41 -13.25 1.04 4.00
CA TRP A 41 -14.67 1.36 4.14
C TRP A 41 -14.90 2.28 5.32
N PRO A 42 -15.96 3.13 5.29
CA PRO A 42 -16.29 4.00 6.40
C PRO A 42 -16.86 3.21 7.58
N GLU A 43 -16.50 3.62 8.78
CA GLU A 43 -17.09 3.20 10.05
C GLU A 43 -17.49 4.41 10.90
N SER A 44 -18.16 4.16 12.03
CA SER A 44 -18.70 5.23 12.91
C SER A 44 -17.63 6.23 13.37
N ASN A 45 -16.39 5.79 13.52
CA ASN A 45 -15.26 6.59 14.03
C ASN A 45 -14.14 6.80 13.01
N GLY A 46 -14.45 6.73 11.70
CA GLY A 46 -13.46 6.93 10.65
C GLY A 46 -13.50 5.88 9.53
N PHE A 47 -12.35 5.34 9.18
CA PHE A 47 -12.22 4.30 8.15
C PHE A 47 -11.55 3.06 8.73
N CYS A 48 -12.08 1.88 8.38
CA CYS A 48 -11.38 0.62 8.52
C CYS A 48 -10.79 0.17 7.20
N SER A 49 -9.73 -0.63 7.27
CA SER A 49 -9.04 -1.14 6.09
C SER A 49 -8.59 -2.58 6.31
N ALA A 50 -8.45 -3.31 5.22
CA ALA A 50 -7.91 -4.68 5.23
C ALA A 50 -6.97 -4.89 4.04
N PHE A 51 -5.87 -5.61 4.30
CA PHE A 51 -5.02 -6.17 3.25
C PHE A 51 -5.62 -7.48 2.74
N LEU A 52 -5.57 -7.68 1.43
CA LEU A 52 -6.05 -8.89 0.76
C LEU A 52 -4.94 -9.43 -0.16
N ARG A 53 -4.68 -10.73 -0.09
CA ARG A 53 -3.82 -11.42 -1.08
C ARG A 53 -4.52 -11.60 -2.43
N HIS A 54 -5.84 -11.68 -2.41
CA HIS A 54 -6.67 -11.79 -3.60
C HIS A 54 -8.01 -11.11 -3.37
N THR A 55 -8.58 -10.49 -4.40
CA THR A 55 -9.84 -9.72 -4.30
C THR A 55 -11.04 -10.57 -3.86
N SER A 56 -11.00 -11.88 -4.09
CA SER A 56 -12.05 -12.80 -3.59
C SER A 56 -12.19 -12.81 -2.06
N GLN A 57 -11.12 -12.50 -1.33
CA GLN A 57 -11.15 -12.38 0.13
C GLN A 57 -11.97 -11.18 0.60
N GLY A 58 -12.09 -10.14 -0.22
CA GLY A 58 -12.89 -8.95 0.07
C GLY A 58 -14.41 -9.18 0.00
N ARG A 59 -14.87 -10.36 -0.41
CA ARG A 59 -16.31 -10.67 -0.42
C ARG A 59 -16.95 -10.69 0.97
N SER A 60 -16.16 -10.91 2.00
CA SER A 60 -16.60 -10.90 3.40
C SER A 60 -16.37 -9.54 4.08
N ALA A 61 -15.72 -8.60 3.41
CA ALA A 61 -15.51 -7.25 3.92
C ALA A 61 -16.74 -6.35 3.68
N PRO A 62 -16.98 -5.34 4.51
CA PRO A 62 -17.99 -4.33 4.23
C PRO A 62 -17.75 -3.65 2.87
N PRO A 63 -18.80 -3.02 2.28
CA PRO A 63 -18.68 -2.37 0.98
C PRO A 63 -17.60 -1.30 0.95
N ALA A 64 -16.49 -1.56 0.28
CA ALA A 64 -15.34 -0.66 0.21
C ALA A 64 -15.66 0.63 -0.58
N LYS A 65 -15.09 1.73 -0.15
CA LYS A 65 -15.13 3.04 -0.85
C LYS A 65 -13.81 3.37 -1.54
N VAL A 66 -12.72 2.82 -1.02
CA VAL A 66 -11.39 2.93 -1.61
C VAL A 66 -10.82 1.52 -1.74
N ALA A 67 -10.20 1.23 -2.86
CA ALA A 67 -9.46 0.00 -3.05
C ALA A 67 -8.18 0.28 -3.84
N LEU A 68 -7.08 -0.29 -3.38
CA LEU A 68 -5.75 -0.19 -3.97
C LEU A 68 -5.29 -1.57 -4.43
N GLY A 69 -4.52 -1.64 -5.49
CA GLY A 69 -3.86 -2.85 -5.96
C GLY A 69 -2.42 -2.58 -6.36
N HIS A 70 -1.58 -3.59 -6.20
CA HIS A 70 -0.17 -3.51 -6.52
C HIS A 70 0.32 -4.78 -7.21
N ARG A 71 1.14 -4.61 -8.22
CA ARG A 71 1.96 -5.65 -8.85
C ARG A 71 3.42 -5.41 -8.51
N ARG A 72 4.05 -6.39 -7.90
CA ARG A 72 5.40 -6.26 -7.36
C ARG A 72 6.45 -6.84 -8.30
N LEU A 73 7.49 -6.03 -8.53
CA LEU A 73 8.81 -6.50 -8.93
C LEU A 73 9.70 -6.40 -7.68
N ALA A 74 10.13 -7.54 -7.13
CA ALA A 74 10.88 -7.58 -5.88
C ALA A 74 12.37 -7.30 -6.15
N ILE A 75 12.93 -6.24 -5.57
CA ILE A 75 14.32 -5.81 -5.76
C ILE A 75 15.07 -5.74 -4.42
N LEU A 76 14.61 -4.92 -3.48
CA LEU A 76 15.32 -4.66 -2.22
C LEU A 76 15.03 -5.68 -1.12
N ASP A 77 13.82 -6.18 -1.04
CA ASP A 77 13.39 -7.18 -0.06
C ASP A 77 12.60 -8.26 -0.79
N LEU A 78 13.10 -9.48 -0.83
CA LEU A 78 12.47 -10.59 -1.55
C LEU A 78 11.40 -11.31 -0.71
N SER A 79 11.23 -10.92 0.55
CA SER A 79 10.22 -11.50 1.43
C SER A 79 8.81 -10.97 1.13
N ASP A 80 7.82 -11.70 1.61
CA ASP A 80 6.41 -11.29 1.55
C ASP A 80 6.10 -10.02 2.36
N ARG A 81 7.00 -9.63 3.28
CA ARG A 81 6.85 -8.40 4.06
C ARG A 81 6.92 -7.13 3.21
N GLY A 82 7.64 -7.18 2.09
CA GLY A 82 7.70 -6.08 1.14
C GLY A 82 6.51 -6.00 0.17
N LEU A 83 5.45 -6.79 0.37
CA LEU A 83 4.23 -6.70 -0.44
C LEU A 83 3.50 -5.37 -0.19
N GLN A 84 2.91 -4.88 -1.25
CA GLN A 84 2.08 -3.68 -1.22
C GLN A 84 0.65 -4.02 -1.71
N PRO A 85 -0.37 -3.24 -1.33
CA PRO A 85 -0.33 -2.02 -0.51
C PRO A 85 0.23 -2.28 0.89
N MET A 86 1.07 -1.38 1.39
CA MET A 86 1.68 -1.47 2.72
C MET A 86 0.97 -0.52 3.68
N SER A 87 0.78 -0.94 4.93
CA SER A 87 0.16 -0.11 5.96
C SER A 87 1.11 0.17 7.11
N ALA A 88 0.94 1.31 7.75
CA ALA A 88 1.63 1.66 8.99
C ALA A 88 0.76 1.35 10.22
N GLY A 89 0.21 0.17 10.29
CA GLY A 89 -0.52 -0.34 11.46
C GLY A 89 -1.67 0.58 11.90
N ALA A 90 -1.63 1.04 13.14
CA ALA A 90 -2.70 1.81 13.77
C ALA A 90 -2.94 3.20 13.18
N SER A 91 -2.04 3.73 12.33
CA SER A 91 -2.20 5.06 11.71
C SER A 91 -3.32 5.11 10.69
N GLY A 92 -3.74 3.97 10.15
CA GLY A 92 -4.70 3.88 9.05
C GLY A 92 -4.14 4.30 7.67
N ALA A 93 -2.88 4.72 7.59
CA ALA A 93 -2.24 5.08 6.34
C ALA A 93 -1.87 3.84 5.52
N TRP A 94 -2.10 3.93 4.20
CA TRP A 94 -1.74 2.90 3.23
C TRP A 94 -1.00 3.52 2.06
N ILE A 95 0.01 2.81 1.57
CA ILE A 95 0.78 3.24 0.41
C ILE A 95 0.82 2.14 -0.67
N VAL A 96 0.72 2.56 -1.92
CA VAL A 96 1.19 1.85 -3.11
C VAL A 96 2.24 2.72 -3.78
N PHE A 97 3.40 2.16 -4.06
CA PHE A 97 4.55 2.90 -4.54
C PHE A 97 5.22 2.18 -5.71
N ASN A 98 5.49 2.92 -6.77
CA ASN A 98 6.29 2.46 -7.90
C ASN A 98 7.38 3.50 -8.17
N GLY A 99 8.45 3.42 -7.45
CA GLY A 99 9.59 4.33 -7.49
C GLY A 99 10.77 3.75 -6.74
N GLU A 100 11.75 4.59 -6.46
CA GLU A 100 12.93 4.27 -5.67
C GLU A 100 13.37 5.51 -4.88
N ILE A 101 13.60 5.34 -3.58
CA ILE A 101 14.10 6.40 -2.70
C ILE A 101 15.59 6.16 -2.50
N TYR A 102 16.42 6.91 -3.21
CA TYR A 102 17.88 6.68 -3.23
C TYR A 102 18.54 6.92 -1.88
N ASN A 103 18.06 7.87 -1.09
CA ASN A 103 18.54 8.18 0.26
C ASN A 103 17.73 7.49 1.37
N HIS A 104 17.08 6.36 1.07
CA HIS A 104 16.22 5.66 2.05
C HIS A 104 16.97 5.20 3.30
N ARG A 105 18.29 4.97 3.20
CA ARG A 105 19.10 4.53 4.35
C ARG A 105 19.29 5.67 5.34
N GLU A 106 19.66 6.83 4.86
CA GLU A 106 19.84 8.05 5.67
C GLU A 106 18.53 8.46 6.34
N LEU A 107 17.42 8.41 5.59
CA LEU A 107 16.08 8.66 6.14
C LEU A 107 15.67 7.63 7.19
N ARG A 108 16.01 6.35 6.98
CA ARG A 108 15.78 5.30 7.96
C ARG A 108 16.53 5.58 9.26
N ASP A 109 17.83 5.87 9.18
CA ASP A 109 18.68 6.16 10.35
C ASP A 109 18.12 7.35 11.13
N GLU A 110 17.66 8.38 10.45
CA GLU A 110 17.01 9.54 11.07
C GLU A 110 15.70 9.14 11.78
N LEU A 111 14.82 8.39 11.12
CA LEU A 111 13.56 7.94 11.71
C LEU A 111 13.77 6.99 12.89
N GLU A 112 14.75 6.09 12.82
CA GLU A 112 15.12 5.21 13.94
C GLU A 112 15.60 6.03 15.14
N SER A 113 16.36 7.10 14.92
CA SER A 113 16.78 8.01 15.98
C SER A 113 15.62 8.73 16.67
N ARG A 114 14.47 8.86 15.98
CA ARG A 114 13.22 9.43 16.48
C ARG A 114 12.29 8.39 17.11
N GLY A 115 12.69 7.10 17.11
CA GLY A 115 11.95 6.01 17.75
C GLY A 115 11.05 5.22 16.82
N TYR A 116 11.16 5.40 15.51
CA TYR A 116 10.45 4.56 14.54
C TYR A 116 11.09 3.19 14.41
N PHE A 117 10.27 2.16 14.21
CA PHE A 117 10.71 0.78 14.00
C PHE A 117 10.31 0.33 12.60
N PHE A 118 11.16 -0.49 12.00
CA PHE A 118 10.96 -1.00 10.65
C PHE A 118 10.91 -2.53 10.64
N GLU A 119 9.95 -3.07 9.92
CA GLU A 119 9.75 -4.53 9.76
C GLU A 119 10.40 -5.07 8.49
N THR A 120 10.61 -4.20 7.50
CA THR A 120 11.15 -4.56 6.18
C THR A 120 12.45 -3.80 5.90
N ARG A 121 13.09 -4.14 4.78
CA ARG A 121 14.23 -3.39 4.26
C ARG A 121 13.87 -2.54 3.03
N THR A 122 12.58 -2.34 2.80
CA THR A 122 12.10 -1.60 1.62
C THR A 122 12.20 -0.10 1.85
N ASP A 123 12.44 0.62 0.77
CA ASP A 123 12.34 2.08 0.71
C ASP A 123 10.87 2.55 0.83
N THR A 124 9.92 1.71 0.44
CA THR A 124 8.48 1.96 0.59
C THR A 124 8.08 2.13 2.05
N GLU A 125 8.61 1.29 2.96
CA GLU A 125 8.35 1.44 4.39
C GLU A 125 8.95 2.74 4.92
N VAL A 126 10.16 3.09 4.46
CA VAL A 126 10.79 4.37 4.83
C VAL A 126 9.94 5.55 4.38
N LEU A 127 9.42 5.53 3.14
CA LEU A 127 8.53 6.58 2.65
C LEU A 127 7.25 6.68 3.49
N LEU A 128 6.66 5.54 3.84
CA LEU A 128 5.44 5.51 4.66
C LEU A 128 5.69 6.09 6.06
N GLN A 129 6.79 5.72 6.72
CA GLN A 129 7.17 6.26 8.03
C GLN A 129 7.55 7.75 7.94
N SER A 130 8.21 8.17 6.87
CA SER A 130 8.50 9.58 6.60
C SER A 130 7.22 10.42 6.49
N TYR A 131 6.21 9.87 5.81
CA TYR A 131 4.90 10.54 5.73
C TYR A 131 4.21 10.67 7.10
N LEU A 132 4.36 9.68 7.96
CA LEU A 132 3.79 9.74 9.31
C LEU A 132 4.49 10.78 10.20
N GLU A 133 5.79 10.96 10.03
CA GLU A 133 6.58 11.93 10.80
C GLU A 133 6.38 13.35 10.26
N TRP A 134 6.49 13.56 8.94
CA TRP A 134 6.59 14.88 8.32
C TRP A 134 5.39 15.26 7.46
N GLY A 135 4.39 14.37 7.31
CA GLY A 135 3.27 14.61 6.41
C GLY A 135 3.75 14.76 4.96
N THR A 136 3.18 15.71 4.23
CA THR A 136 3.55 16.00 2.83
C THR A 136 4.96 16.57 2.65
N ASP A 137 5.58 17.09 3.71
CA ASP A 137 6.92 17.66 3.66
C ASP A 137 8.00 16.59 3.40
N CYS A 138 7.68 15.31 3.62
CA CYS A 138 8.55 14.18 3.26
C CYS A 138 8.83 14.08 1.74
N LEU A 139 8.13 14.83 0.90
CA LEU A 139 8.28 14.85 -0.56
C LEU A 139 9.18 15.99 -1.08
N GLN A 140 9.84 16.75 -0.19
CA GLN A 140 10.71 17.87 -0.54
C GLN A 140 12.20 17.52 -0.55
#